data_a1002e3a40fc370f92066a30a9d5275a
#
_entry.id   a1002e3a40fc370f92066a30a9d5275a
#
_cell.length_a   1.000
_cell.length_b   1.000
_cell.length_c   1.000
_cell.angle_alpha   90.00
_cell.angle_beta   90.00
_cell.angle_gamma   90.00
#
_symmetry.space_group_name_H-M   'P 1'
#
loop_
_entity.id
_entity.type
_entity.pdbx_description
1 polymer ?
#
loop_
_entity_poly.entity_id
_entity_poly.type
_entity_poly.pdbx_seq_one_letter_code
_entity_poly.pdbx_strand_id
1 'polypeptide(L)'
;MSGDGDKAPKEARLAYLATLYPALSHSFVQREVEALRARDLEIHTFALHATDPAHVLTEADREAESSTFTVLPPRLRGFVGAHLRALLTGPAAYLRTLTFALSRPPGGSHGRLWQLFYFLEAVPIWRECEKRGLTHVHAHFTNPSGDVAQLVARLGVERGGAGRWSWSFSAHGTDIFNDGPASLAAKVGSASLVICISDFGRSQLMRMAPEEHWEKVRVAHCGLDGEWFENGAVPRAEGDLRLLAVGRLEREKGQSILLEAISLLQQRGVPAVLEVVGDGSRLDPLRRQARALGISDRVTFTGPVGQDQIRDHYRAADVFCLPSLGEGIPVVLMEALASGLPAVASNTMGIPELIEDGVTGLLVSPGRPGDLAAAIERLAGDRSLGRRLGRAGRRKVIEEFDLDQGAERLRSAFLQVLSGQAAR
;
A
#
# COMPACT_ATOMS: atom_id res chain seq x y z
N MET A 1 -1.53 -3.43 52.60
CA MET A 1 -2.16 -3.72 51.32
C MET A 1 -1.26 -3.12 50.25
N SER A 2 -0.39 -3.95 49.72
CA SER A 2 0.66 -3.61 48.78
C SER A 2 0.05 -3.47 47.39
N GLY A 3 0.24 -2.30 46.81
CA GLY A 3 -0.11 -2.02 45.42
C GLY A 3 0.72 -2.91 44.50
N ASP A 4 0.04 -3.70 43.70
CA ASP A 4 0.61 -4.44 42.60
C ASP A 4 0.87 -3.41 41.50
N GLY A 5 2.13 -2.98 41.39
CA GLY A 5 2.55 -2.01 40.38
C GLY A 5 2.32 -2.60 39.01
N ASP A 6 1.55 -1.86 38.25
CA ASP A 6 1.30 -2.02 36.83
C ASP A 6 2.65 -2.16 36.08
N LYS A 7 3.09 -3.40 35.89
CA LYS A 7 4.24 -3.70 35.05
C LYS A 7 3.82 -3.39 33.64
N ALA A 8 4.35 -2.30 33.08
CA ALA A 8 4.26 -2.01 31.65
C ALA A 8 4.44 -3.32 30.85
N PRO A 9 3.56 -3.61 29.87
CA PRO A 9 3.67 -4.82 29.07
C PRO A 9 5.06 -4.86 28.46
N LYS A 10 5.71 -6.03 28.46
CA LYS A 10 6.94 -6.27 27.69
C LYS A 10 6.75 -5.64 26.32
N GLU A 11 7.67 -4.74 25.93
CA GLU A 11 7.65 -4.03 24.66
C GLU A 11 7.19 -4.97 23.56
N ALA A 12 6.06 -4.64 22.91
CA ALA A 12 5.51 -5.46 21.84
C ALA A 12 6.43 -5.32 20.62
N ARG A 13 7.01 -6.44 20.17
CA ARG A 13 8.06 -6.49 19.15
C ARG A 13 7.55 -7.19 17.89
N LEU A 14 7.73 -6.57 16.74
CA LEU A 14 7.23 -7.04 15.45
C LEU A 14 8.32 -7.02 14.38
N ALA A 15 8.35 -8.05 13.53
CA ALA A 15 9.03 -8.00 12.25
C ALA A 15 8.04 -7.49 11.19
N TYR A 16 8.38 -6.39 10.50
CA TYR A 16 7.59 -5.78 9.44
C TYR A 16 8.24 -6.10 8.09
N LEU A 17 7.57 -6.91 7.28
CA LEU A 17 8.10 -7.42 6.02
C LEU A 17 7.39 -6.80 4.83
N ALA A 18 8.14 -6.20 3.92
CA ALA A 18 7.65 -5.75 2.62
C ALA A 18 8.50 -6.33 1.49
N THR A 19 8.01 -6.28 0.25
CA THR A 19 8.79 -6.68 -0.91
C THR A 19 9.96 -5.72 -1.14
N LEU A 20 9.69 -4.42 -1.04
CA LEU A 20 10.64 -3.29 -1.10
C LEU A 20 10.38 -2.36 0.06
N TYR A 21 11.42 -1.93 0.77
CA TYR A 21 11.30 -0.93 1.82
C TYR A 21 12.66 -0.25 2.09
N PRO A 22 12.70 1.11 2.10
CA PRO A 22 11.62 2.03 1.75
C PRO A 22 11.23 1.93 0.27
N ALA A 23 10.05 2.40 -0.10
CA ALA A 23 9.64 2.42 -1.50
C ALA A 23 8.77 3.64 -1.79
N LEU A 24 9.09 4.37 -2.83
CA LEU A 24 8.41 5.60 -3.21
C LEU A 24 6.89 5.43 -3.37
N SER A 25 6.47 4.30 -3.98
CA SER A 25 5.05 3.95 -4.14
C SER A 25 4.38 3.40 -2.89
N HIS A 26 5.12 3.17 -1.81
CA HIS A 26 4.65 2.60 -0.55
C HIS A 26 5.01 3.49 0.65
N SER A 27 5.02 4.82 0.46
CA SER A 27 5.31 5.81 1.52
C SER A 27 4.40 5.67 2.74
N PHE A 28 3.17 5.16 2.53
CA PHE A 28 2.25 4.86 3.62
C PHE A 28 2.77 3.77 4.58
N VAL A 29 3.57 2.80 4.12
CA VAL A 29 4.19 1.78 4.99
C VAL A 29 5.22 2.43 5.91
N GLN A 30 6.00 3.38 5.39
CA GLN A 30 6.98 4.11 6.19
C GLN A 30 6.29 4.97 7.24
N ARG A 31 5.26 5.75 6.86
CA ARG A 31 4.45 6.54 7.81
C ARG A 31 3.82 5.66 8.89
N GLU A 32 3.29 4.48 8.52
CA GLU A 32 2.71 3.51 9.46
C GLU A 32 3.76 3.00 10.46
N VAL A 33 4.94 2.62 9.98
CA VAL A 33 6.05 2.16 10.84
C VAL A 33 6.46 3.26 11.82
N GLU A 34 6.62 4.50 11.37
CA GLU A 34 6.98 5.64 12.20
C GLU A 34 5.89 5.94 13.25
N ALA A 35 4.62 5.93 12.85
CA ALA A 35 3.49 6.16 13.74
C ALA A 35 3.33 5.05 14.81
N LEU A 36 3.61 3.80 14.45
CA LEU A 36 3.59 2.68 15.40
C LEU A 36 4.79 2.71 16.35
N ARG A 37 5.98 3.08 15.88
CA ARG A 37 7.17 3.29 16.73
C ARG A 37 6.95 4.41 17.75
N ALA A 38 6.30 5.51 17.32
CA ALA A 38 5.91 6.61 18.21
C ALA A 38 4.91 6.20 19.31
N ARG A 39 4.30 5.00 19.19
CA ARG A 39 3.34 4.41 20.13
C ARG A 39 3.89 3.20 20.89
N ASP A 40 5.21 3.19 21.11
CA ASP A 40 5.91 2.17 21.90
C ASP A 40 5.83 0.74 21.33
N LEU A 41 5.67 0.60 19.99
CA LEU A 41 5.86 -0.68 19.32
C LEU A 41 7.29 -0.77 18.76
N GLU A 42 8.04 -1.79 19.16
CA GLU A 42 9.37 -2.05 18.61
C GLU A 42 9.25 -2.73 17.25
N ILE A 43 9.30 -1.93 16.18
CA ILE A 43 9.17 -2.40 14.79
C ILE A 43 10.56 -2.58 14.17
N HIS A 44 10.86 -3.80 13.72
CA HIS A 44 12.03 -4.13 12.92
C HIS A 44 11.63 -4.35 11.46
N THR A 45 12.18 -3.56 10.56
CA THR A 45 11.85 -3.62 9.14
C THR A 45 12.69 -4.65 8.39
N PHE A 46 12.02 -5.36 7.49
CA PHE A 46 12.59 -6.38 6.61
C PHE A 46 12.12 -6.14 5.17
N ALA A 47 13.02 -6.33 4.20
CA ALA A 47 12.70 -6.25 2.78
C ALA A 47 13.18 -7.49 2.03
N LEU A 48 12.42 -7.97 1.07
CA LEU A 48 12.85 -9.06 0.20
C LEU A 48 13.94 -8.59 -0.75
N HIS A 49 13.75 -7.41 -1.36
CA HIS A 49 14.67 -6.83 -2.32
C HIS A 49 15.16 -5.46 -1.87
N ALA A 50 16.39 -5.12 -2.25
CA ALA A 50 16.90 -3.76 -2.09
C ALA A 50 16.12 -2.79 -2.97
N THR A 51 15.87 -1.60 -2.47
CA THR A 51 15.27 -0.50 -3.23
C THR A 51 16.29 0.04 -4.25
N ASP A 52 15.82 0.41 -5.44
CA ASP A 52 16.68 1.09 -6.41
C ASP A 52 17.16 2.43 -5.80
N PRO A 53 18.48 2.70 -5.77
CA PRO A 53 19.00 3.95 -5.24
C PRO A 53 18.39 5.21 -5.88
N ALA A 54 17.90 5.12 -7.13
CA ALA A 54 17.20 6.21 -7.80
C ALA A 54 15.83 6.54 -7.15
N HIS A 55 15.28 5.65 -6.31
CA HIS A 55 14.02 5.83 -5.59
C HIS A 55 14.21 6.14 -4.11
N VAL A 56 15.43 6.26 -3.61
CA VAL A 56 15.78 6.70 -2.26
C VAL A 56 16.05 8.20 -2.30
N LEU A 57 15.01 9.00 -2.17
CA LEU A 57 15.06 10.43 -2.50
C LEU A 57 15.30 11.33 -1.28
N THR A 58 14.80 10.92 -0.10
CA THR A 58 14.84 11.72 1.14
C THR A 58 15.86 11.20 2.15
N GLU A 59 16.16 11.99 3.19
CA GLU A 59 16.98 11.53 4.31
C GLU A 59 16.27 10.43 5.10
N ALA A 60 14.95 10.56 5.29
CA ALA A 60 14.14 9.54 5.94
C ALA A 60 14.18 8.19 5.19
N ASP A 61 14.20 8.22 3.84
CA ASP A 61 14.36 6.99 3.04
C ASP A 61 15.71 6.33 3.28
N ARG A 62 16.80 7.13 3.37
CA ARG A 62 18.16 6.61 3.64
C ARG A 62 18.26 5.98 5.03
N GLU A 63 17.66 6.60 6.03
CA GLU A 63 17.61 6.08 7.40
C GLU A 63 16.80 4.76 7.44
N ALA A 64 15.62 4.75 6.81
CA ALA A 64 14.78 3.56 6.69
C ALA A 64 15.52 2.41 5.99
N GLU A 65 16.20 2.67 4.87
CA GLU A 65 17.01 1.67 4.15
C GLU A 65 18.13 1.12 5.03
N SER A 66 18.89 1.98 5.70
CA SER A 66 20.05 1.59 6.53
C SER A 66 19.65 0.72 7.74
N SER A 67 18.46 0.91 8.29
CA SER A 67 17.92 0.17 9.44
C SER A 67 17.20 -1.14 9.04
N THR A 68 16.96 -1.36 7.74
CA THR A 68 16.20 -2.50 7.22
C THR A 68 17.07 -3.71 6.91
N PHE A 69 16.64 -4.89 7.34
CA PHE A 69 17.26 -6.14 6.93
C PHE A 69 16.78 -6.54 5.54
N THR A 70 17.68 -6.50 4.54
CA THR A 70 17.37 -6.85 3.16
C THR A 70 17.94 -8.21 2.78
N VAL A 71 17.12 -9.05 2.12
CA VAL A 71 17.49 -10.42 1.74
C VAL A 71 18.26 -10.45 0.43
N LEU A 72 17.77 -9.73 -0.60
CA LEU A 72 18.33 -9.75 -1.95
C LEU A 72 18.82 -8.35 -2.38
N PRO A 73 20.00 -8.25 -3.01
CA PRO A 73 20.91 -9.35 -3.38
C PRO A 73 21.55 -10.01 -2.16
N PRO A 74 21.71 -11.34 -2.17
CA PRO A 74 22.13 -12.05 -0.98
C PRO A 74 23.61 -11.82 -0.67
N ARG A 75 23.92 -11.61 0.62
CA ARG A 75 25.28 -11.78 1.13
C ARG A 75 25.55 -13.27 1.23
N LEU A 76 26.16 -13.89 0.21
CA LEU A 76 26.25 -15.34 0.01
C LEU A 76 26.63 -16.13 1.28
N ARG A 77 27.65 -15.69 2.03
CA ARG A 77 28.08 -16.37 3.26
C ARG A 77 26.98 -16.38 4.33
N GLY A 78 26.28 -15.27 4.51
CA GLY A 78 25.19 -15.15 5.48
C GLY A 78 23.97 -15.96 5.05
N PHE A 79 23.63 -15.90 3.78
CA PHE A 79 22.51 -16.62 3.19
C PHE A 79 22.70 -18.14 3.28
N VAL A 80 23.81 -18.66 2.77
CA VAL A 80 24.15 -20.09 2.84
C VAL A 80 24.28 -20.55 4.30
N GLY A 81 24.92 -19.74 5.14
CA GLY A 81 25.05 -20.02 6.58
C GLY A 81 23.73 -20.15 7.31
N ALA A 82 22.72 -19.32 6.94
CA ALA A 82 21.37 -19.42 7.51
C ALA A 82 20.71 -20.77 7.14
N HIS A 83 20.79 -21.19 5.88
CA HIS A 83 20.25 -22.47 5.40
C HIS A 83 20.96 -23.67 6.04
N LEU A 84 22.29 -23.68 6.03
CA LEU A 84 23.07 -24.78 6.65
C LEU A 84 22.72 -24.90 8.14
N ARG A 85 22.66 -23.77 8.86
CA ARG A 85 22.30 -23.79 10.27
C ARG A 85 20.86 -24.29 10.48
N ALA A 86 19.89 -23.79 9.71
CA ALA A 86 18.50 -24.23 9.82
C ALA A 86 18.37 -25.74 9.55
N LEU A 87 19.06 -26.25 8.54
CA LEU A 87 19.07 -27.68 8.18
C LEU A 87 19.76 -28.52 9.26
N LEU A 88 20.93 -28.12 9.75
CA LEU A 88 21.69 -28.88 10.72
C LEU A 88 21.06 -28.90 12.12
N THR A 89 20.45 -27.78 12.55
CA THR A 89 19.87 -27.67 13.89
C THR A 89 18.41 -28.04 13.99
N GLY A 90 17.71 -28.26 12.84
CA GLY A 90 16.31 -28.66 12.79
C GLY A 90 15.91 -29.23 11.42
N PRO A 91 16.49 -30.35 10.98
CA PRO A 91 16.25 -30.89 9.65
C PRO A 91 14.78 -31.20 9.36
N ALA A 92 14.06 -31.73 10.36
CA ALA A 92 12.64 -32.02 10.22
C ALA A 92 11.80 -30.77 9.97
N ALA A 93 12.03 -29.70 10.73
CA ALA A 93 11.34 -28.42 10.55
C ALA A 93 11.64 -27.80 9.18
N TYR A 94 12.90 -27.80 8.79
CA TYR A 94 13.34 -27.32 7.47
C TYR A 94 12.65 -28.05 6.33
N LEU A 95 12.66 -29.39 6.34
CA LEU A 95 12.06 -30.21 5.28
C LEU A 95 10.53 -30.13 5.28
N ARG A 96 9.86 -30.11 6.45
CA ARG A 96 8.40 -29.94 6.52
C ARG A 96 7.97 -28.57 5.98
N THR A 97 8.71 -27.50 6.29
CA THR A 97 8.41 -26.17 5.76
C THR A 97 8.65 -26.10 4.25
N LEU A 98 9.73 -26.70 3.74
CA LEU A 98 9.99 -26.79 2.30
C LEU A 98 8.88 -27.60 1.59
N THR A 99 8.50 -28.75 2.12
CA THR A 99 7.42 -29.59 1.57
C THR A 99 6.10 -28.80 1.54
N PHE A 100 5.80 -28.09 2.62
CA PHE A 100 4.62 -27.22 2.67
C PHE A 100 4.66 -26.13 1.59
N ALA A 101 5.79 -25.44 1.41
CA ALA A 101 5.93 -24.43 0.34
C ALA A 101 5.64 -25.05 -1.03
N LEU A 102 6.26 -26.19 -1.36
CA LEU A 102 6.11 -26.85 -2.66
C LEU A 102 4.72 -27.47 -2.90
N SER A 103 3.92 -27.69 -1.86
CA SER A 103 2.55 -28.24 -1.95
C SER A 103 1.47 -27.16 -2.12
N ARG A 104 1.83 -25.86 -2.04
CA ARG A 104 0.86 -24.76 -2.10
C ARG A 104 0.39 -24.43 -3.52
N PRO A 105 -0.85 -23.95 -3.69
CA PRO A 105 -1.29 -23.35 -4.94
C PRO A 105 -0.56 -21.97 -5.17
N PRO A 106 -0.44 -21.51 -6.43
CA PRO A 106 -0.86 -22.23 -7.62
C PRO A 106 0.05 -23.44 -7.92
N GLY A 107 -0.57 -24.55 -8.31
CA GLY A 107 0.14 -25.76 -8.70
C GLY A 107 0.91 -25.61 -10.02
N GLY A 108 1.64 -26.69 -10.41
CA GLY A 108 2.46 -26.70 -11.60
C GLY A 108 3.92 -26.34 -11.34
N SER A 109 4.80 -26.57 -12.33
CA SER A 109 6.25 -26.38 -12.19
C SER A 109 6.64 -24.93 -11.91
N HIS A 110 6.00 -23.97 -12.60
CA HIS A 110 6.27 -22.55 -12.42
C HIS A 110 5.90 -22.06 -11.01
N GLY A 111 4.71 -22.39 -10.52
CA GLY A 111 4.29 -22.01 -9.16
C GLY A 111 5.18 -22.63 -8.07
N ARG A 112 5.59 -23.90 -8.24
CA ARG A 112 6.52 -24.56 -7.31
C ARG A 112 7.90 -23.92 -7.29
N LEU A 113 8.39 -23.43 -8.44
CA LEU A 113 9.67 -22.74 -8.51
C LEU A 113 9.61 -21.42 -7.70
N TRP A 114 8.56 -20.64 -7.83
CA TRP A 114 8.39 -19.42 -7.02
C TRP A 114 8.27 -19.74 -5.53
N GLN A 115 7.53 -20.78 -5.16
CA GLN A 115 7.43 -21.21 -3.76
C GLN A 115 8.77 -21.68 -3.19
N LEU A 116 9.63 -22.27 -4.03
CA LEU A 116 11.02 -22.57 -3.64
C LEU A 116 11.81 -21.30 -3.36
N PHE A 117 11.72 -20.27 -4.23
CA PHE A 117 12.38 -18.98 -3.99
C PHE A 117 11.88 -18.33 -2.71
N TYR A 118 10.59 -18.28 -2.46
CA TYR A 118 10.02 -17.75 -1.22
C TYR A 118 10.50 -18.51 0.03
N PHE A 119 10.64 -19.82 -0.06
CA PHE A 119 11.24 -20.60 1.02
C PHE A 119 12.71 -20.24 1.23
N LEU A 120 13.49 -20.05 0.17
CA LEU A 120 14.88 -19.64 0.27
C LEU A 120 15.02 -18.24 0.89
N GLU A 121 14.11 -17.31 0.61
CA GLU A 121 14.07 -15.99 1.23
C GLU A 121 13.60 -16.04 2.69
N ALA A 122 12.68 -16.93 3.04
CA ALA A 122 12.14 -17.06 4.38
C ALA A 122 13.17 -17.50 5.43
N VAL A 123 14.10 -18.38 5.08
CA VAL A 123 15.09 -18.94 6.03
C VAL A 123 16.02 -17.87 6.62
N PRO A 124 16.66 -16.98 5.85
CA PRO A 124 17.48 -15.89 6.41
C PRO A 124 16.64 -14.89 7.24
N ILE A 125 15.40 -14.59 6.85
CA ILE A 125 14.50 -13.73 7.63
C ILE A 125 14.17 -14.39 8.97
N TRP A 126 13.75 -15.67 8.96
CA TRP A 126 13.53 -16.44 10.18
C TRP A 126 14.73 -16.40 11.10
N ARG A 127 15.93 -16.63 10.54
CA ARG A 127 17.17 -16.60 11.32
C ARG A 127 17.45 -15.25 11.96
N GLU A 128 17.18 -14.16 11.24
CA GLU A 128 17.37 -12.82 11.77
C GLU A 128 16.31 -12.48 12.83
N CYS A 129 15.05 -12.90 12.63
CA CYS A 129 14.00 -12.79 13.65
C CYS A 129 14.38 -13.57 14.92
N GLU A 130 14.90 -14.81 14.79
CA GLU A 130 15.38 -15.59 15.94
C GLU A 130 16.47 -14.87 16.71
N LYS A 131 17.46 -14.27 16.05
CA LYS A 131 18.53 -13.50 16.68
C LYS A 131 18.02 -12.28 17.43
N ARG A 132 17.01 -11.60 16.89
CA ARG A 132 16.40 -10.41 17.48
C ARG A 132 15.31 -10.73 18.50
N GLY A 133 14.95 -12.01 18.70
CA GLY A 133 13.86 -12.44 19.58
C GLY A 133 12.46 -12.06 19.08
N LEU A 134 12.30 -11.88 17.77
CA LEU A 134 11.02 -11.58 17.11
C LEU A 134 10.29 -12.88 16.81
N THR A 135 9.01 -12.96 17.18
CA THR A 135 8.19 -14.16 16.99
C THR A 135 6.88 -13.88 16.25
N HIS A 136 6.61 -12.62 15.91
CA HIS A 136 5.50 -12.24 15.05
C HIS A 136 6.02 -11.51 13.80
N VAL A 137 5.55 -11.96 12.62
CA VAL A 137 5.90 -11.35 11.34
C VAL A 137 4.65 -10.78 10.69
N HIS A 138 4.62 -9.47 10.52
CA HIS A 138 3.59 -8.79 9.76
C HIS A 138 4.09 -8.49 8.34
N ALA A 139 3.33 -8.86 7.34
CA ALA A 139 3.66 -8.60 5.94
C ALA A 139 2.74 -7.54 5.33
N HIS A 140 3.32 -6.61 4.58
CA HIS A 140 2.54 -5.78 3.67
C HIS A 140 2.40 -6.49 2.32
N PHE A 141 1.17 -6.54 1.82
CA PHE A 141 0.70 -7.26 0.62
C PHE A 141 0.59 -8.78 0.80
N THR A 142 -0.31 -9.37 0.03
CA THR A 142 -0.62 -10.80 0.08
C THR A 142 0.50 -11.65 -0.51
N ASN A 143 1.24 -11.14 -1.50
CA ASN A 143 2.41 -11.78 -2.13
C ASN A 143 3.42 -10.74 -2.68
N PRO A 144 4.71 -11.10 -2.84
CA PRO A 144 5.39 -12.30 -2.29
C PRO A 144 5.63 -12.23 -0.78
N SER A 145 5.56 -11.02 -0.16
CA SER A 145 5.88 -10.82 1.27
C SER A 145 4.98 -11.63 2.21
N GLY A 146 3.67 -11.76 1.91
CA GLY A 146 2.76 -12.61 2.66
C GLY A 146 3.12 -14.10 2.60
N ASP A 147 3.53 -14.60 1.43
CA ASP A 147 4.01 -15.98 1.27
C ASP A 147 5.25 -16.24 2.13
N VAL A 148 6.22 -15.32 2.06
CA VAL A 148 7.46 -15.41 2.84
C VAL A 148 7.18 -15.33 4.34
N ALA A 149 6.36 -14.38 4.81
CA ALA A 149 6.01 -14.24 6.22
C ALA A 149 5.37 -15.51 6.79
N GLN A 150 4.44 -16.12 6.03
CA GLN A 150 3.83 -17.39 6.43
C GLN A 150 4.88 -18.50 6.58
N LEU A 151 5.86 -18.59 5.66
CA LEU A 151 6.94 -19.60 5.73
C LEU A 151 7.89 -19.32 6.88
N VAL A 152 8.18 -18.05 7.20
CA VAL A 152 8.98 -17.65 8.38
C VAL A 152 8.31 -18.12 9.66
N ALA A 153 7.04 -17.78 9.85
CA ALA A 153 6.29 -18.19 11.04
C ALA A 153 6.17 -19.71 11.13
N ARG A 154 5.88 -20.38 10.01
CA ARG A 154 5.81 -21.83 9.99
C ARG A 154 7.13 -22.50 10.39
N LEU A 155 8.26 -22.03 9.88
CA LEU A 155 9.56 -22.55 10.26
C LEU A 155 9.79 -22.41 11.77
N GLY A 156 9.40 -21.29 12.36
CA GLY A 156 9.46 -21.05 13.80
C GLY A 156 8.57 -22.01 14.60
N VAL A 157 7.34 -22.27 14.15
CA VAL A 157 6.41 -23.24 14.77
C VAL A 157 6.95 -24.66 14.69
N GLU A 158 7.42 -25.10 13.52
CA GLU A 158 7.96 -26.45 13.30
C GLU A 158 9.24 -26.74 14.13
N ARG A 159 9.94 -25.69 14.55
CA ARG A 159 11.11 -25.79 15.45
C ARG A 159 10.76 -25.85 16.94
N GLY A 160 9.52 -26.14 17.26
CA GLY A 160 9.05 -26.26 18.64
C GLY A 160 8.54 -24.93 19.25
N GLY A 161 8.33 -23.94 18.42
CA GLY A 161 7.78 -22.65 18.83
C GLY A 161 6.25 -22.56 18.70
N ALA A 162 5.53 -23.69 18.78
CA ALA A 162 4.07 -23.70 18.75
C ALA A 162 3.49 -22.75 19.82
N GLY A 163 2.57 -21.86 19.39
CA GLY A 163 2.01 -20.80 20.25
C GLY A 163 2.92 -19.59 20.49
N ARG A 164 4.17 -19.62 20.05
CA ARG A 164 5.10 -18.48 20.14
C ARG A 164 5.25 -17.73 18.83
N TRP A 165 5.22 -18.45 17.70
CA TRP A 165 5.36 -17.88 16.36
C TRP A 165 3.99 -17.69 15.72
N SER A 166 3.80 -16.50 15.19
CA SER A 166 2.58 -16.12 14.47
C SER A 166 2.90 -15.17 13.33
N TRP A 167 1.94 -14.94 12.45
CA TRP A 167 2.07 -13.99 11.37
C TRP A 167 0.75 -13.30 11.07
N SER A 168 0.84 -12.16 10.42
CA SER A 168 -0.30 -11.37 9.95
C SER A 168 0.05 -10.67 8.64
N PHE A 169 -0.94 -10.14 7.95
CA PHE A 169 -0.69 -9.36 6.75
C PHE A 169 -1.71 -8.23 6.55
N SER A 170 -1.27 -7.19 5.84
CA SER A 170 -2.11 -6.11 5.33
C SER A 170 -2.36 -6.32 3.84
N ALA A 171 -3.64 -6.33 3.44
CA ALA A 171 -4.11 -6.39 2.06
C ALA A 171 -4.45 -4.97 1.56
N HIS A 172 -3.86 -4.58 0.43
CA HIS A 172 -3.90 -3.21 -0.08
C HIS A 172 -4.81 -3.01 -1.30
N GLY A 173 -5.68 -3.98 -1.58
CA GLY A 173 -6.71 -3.88 -2.62
C GLY A 173 -6.38 -4.71 -3.85
N THR A 174 -5.60 -4.20 -4.80
CA THR A 174 -5.32 -4.92 -6.05
C THR A 174 -4.50 -6.20 -5.86
N ASP A 175 -3.69 -6.27 -4.81
CA ASP A 175 -2.91 -7.45 -4.44
C ASP A 175 -3.79 -8.68 -4.12
N ILE A 176 -5.01 -8.46 -3.61
CA ILE A 176 -5.99 -9.52 -3.35
C ILE A 176 -6.32 -10.33 -4.62
N PHE A 177 -6.31 -9.68 -5.78
CA PHE A 177 -6.65 -10.31 -7.05
C PHE A 177 -5.46 -10.98 -7.76
N ASN A 178 -4.25 -10.75 -7.27
CA ASN A 178 -3.04 -11.41 -7.77
C ASN A 178 -2.88 -12.83 -7.21
N ASP A 179 -3.51 -13.11 -6.05
CA ASP A 179 -3.58 -14.45 -5.47
C ASP A 179 -4.84 -15.19 -5.94
N GLY A 180 -4.72 -16.48 -6.21
CA GLY A 180 -5.89 -17.30 -6.43
C GLY A 180 -6.72 -17.47 -5.15
N PRO A 181 -8.06 -17.62 -5.25
CA PRO A 181 -8.94 -17.72 -4.08
C PRO A 181 -8.51 -18.78 -3.04
N ALA A 182 -8.04 -19.94 -3.50
CA ALA A 182 -7.58 -21.02 -2.61
C ALA A 182 -6.31 -20.64 -1.83
N SER A 183 -5.37 -19.92 -2.47
CA SER A 183 -4.16 -19.43 -1.80
C SER A 183 -4.51 -18.39 -0.74
N LEU A 184 -5.40 -17.47 -1.08
CA LEU A 184 -5.81 -16.39 -0.21
C LEU A 184 -6.62 -16.92 1.00
N ALA A 185 -7.55 -17.85 0.78
CA ALA A 185 -8.28 -18.53 1.87
C ALA A 185 -7.32 -19.22 2.85
N ALA A 186 -6.30 -19.93 2.33
CA ALA A 186 -5.29 -20.58 3.17
C ALA A 186 -4.43 -19.58 3.95
N LYS A 187 -4.11 -18.41 3.38
CA LYS A 187 -3.40 -17.32 4.06
C LYS A 187 -4.26 -16.75 5.20
N VAL A 188 -5.51 -16.40 4.92
CA VAL A 188 -6.46 -15.90 5.95
C VAL A 188 -6.63 -16.93 7.07
N GLY A 189 -6.81 -18.22 6.73
CA GLY A 189 -6.95 -19.28 7.70
C GLY A 189 -5.78 -19.42 8.66
N SER A 190 -4.54 -19.29 8.15
CA SER A 190 -3.33 -19.47 8.95
C SER A 190 -2.80 -18.20 9.61
N ALA A 191 -3.20 -17.02 9.15
CA ALA A 191 -2.84 -15.76 9.78
C ALA A 191 -3.55 -15.57 11.12
N SER A 192 -2.89 -14.93 12.07
CA SER A 192 -3.49 -14.54 13.35
C SER A 192 -4.31 -13.25 13.24
N LEU A 193 -4.00 -12.40 12.26
CA LEU A 193 -4.67 -11.15 11.99
C LEU A 193 -4.53 -10.83 10.50
N VAL A 194 -5.58 -10.30 9.91
CA VAL A 194 -5.59 -9.77 8.54
C VAL A 194 -6.11 -8.35 8.58
N ILE A 195 -5.33 -7.43 8.08
CA ILE A 195 -5.72 -6.03 7.94
C ILE A 195 -6.12 -5.75 6.50
N CYS A 196 -7.25 -5.10 6.31
CA CYS A 196 -7.68 -4.53 5.04
C CYS A 196 -7.64 -3.01 5.15
N ILE A 197 -7.18 -2.34 4.12
CA ILE A 197 -7.17 -0.87 4.09
C ILE A 197 -8.52 -0.28 3.70
N SER A 198 -9.51 -1.12 3.35
CA SER A 198 -10.84 -0.74 2.89
C SER A 198 -11.90 -1.77 3.26
N ASP A 199 -13.16 -1.34 3.40
CA ASP A 199 -14.30 -2.25 3.56
C ASP A 199 -14.54 -3.09 2.29
N PHE A 200 -14.28 -2.52 1.11
CA PHE A 200 -14.26 -3.29 -0.13
C PHE A 200 -13.27 -4.46 -0.05
N GLY A 201 -12.02 -4.20 0.33
CA GLY A 201 -11.00 -5.25 0.49
C GLY A 201 -11.42 -6.31 1.50
N ARG A 202 -11.95 -5.88 2.65
CA ARG A 202 -12.50 -6.77 3.68
C ARG A 202 -13.60 -7.67 3.11
N SER A 203 -14.55 -7.12 2.38
CA SER A 203 -15.65 -7.88 1.79
C SER A 203 -15.15 -8.94 0.79
N GLN A 204 -14.12 -8.61 -0.01
CA GLN A 204 -13.52 -9.57 -0.94
C GLN A 204 -12.80 -10.72 -0.21
N LEU A 205 -12.05 -10.42 0.85
CA LEU A 205 -11.39 -11.47 1.67
C LEU A 205 -12.42 -12.37 2.37
N MET A 206 -13.46 -11.79 2.96
CA MET A 206 -14.55 -12.54 3.60
C MET A 206 -15.25 -13.46 2.60
N ARG A 207 -15.47 -13.03 1.36
CA ARG A 207 -16.06 -13.86 0.30
C ARG A 207 -15.20 -15.07 -0.08
N MET A 208 -13.87 -14.96 0.06
CA MET A 208 -12.93 -16.02 -0.31
C MET A 208 -12.57 -16.94 0.85
N ALA A 209 -12.62 -16.45 2.09
CA ALA A 209 -12.25 -17.18 3.29
C ALA A 209 -13.45 -17.82 3.99
N PRO A 210 -13.29 -19.00 4.66
CA PRO A 210 -14.32 -19.59 5.51
C PRO A 210 -14.81 -18.62 6.60
N GLU A 211 -16.10 -18.68 6.94
CA GLU A 211 -16.76 -17.77 7.89
C GLU A 211 -16.10 -17.78 9.27
N GLU A 212 -15.60 -18.93 9.70
CA GLU A 212 -14.89 -19.11 10.98
C GLU A 212 -13.62 -18.25 11.12
N HIS A 213 -13.14 -17.65 10.01
CA HIS A 213 -11.96 -16.78 9.98
C HIS A 213 -12.29 -15.30 9.80
N TRP A 214 -13.55 -14.92 9.67
CA TRP A 214 -13.94 -13.53 9.38
C TRP A 214 -13.59 -12.55 10.48
N GLU A 215 -13.60 -12.99 11.74
CA GLU A 215 -13.22 -12.15 12.89
C GLU A 215 -11.76 -11.68 12.84
N LYS A 216 -10.90 -12.42 12.13
CA LYS A 216 -9.49 -12.03 11.92
C LYS A 216 -9.32 -10.88 10.93
N VAL A 217 -10.35 -10.64 10.08
CA VAL A 217 -10.29 -9.66 8.99
C VAL A 217 -10.83 -8.33 9.50
N ARG A 218 -9.91 -7.39 9.74
CA ARG A 218 -10.21 -6.07 10.31
C ARG A 218 -9.87 -4.96 9.32
N VAL A 219 -10.57 -3.84 9.42
CA VAL A 219 -10.27 -2.65 8.63
C VAL A 219 -9.41 -1.70 9.45
N ALA A 220 -8.28 -1.29 8.87
CA ALA A 220 -7.50 -0.15 9.31
C ALA A 220 -7.06 0.62 8.08
N HIS A 221 -7.61 1.82 7.89
CA HIS A 221 -7.26 2.66 6.76
C HIS A 221 -5.81 3.13 6.87
N CYS A 222 -5.11 3.20 5.72
CA CYS A 222 -3.90 3.99 5.64
C CYS A 222 -4.27 5.44 5.94
N GLY A 223 -3.52 6.08 6.82
CA GLY A 223 -3.79 7.45 7.23
C GLY A 223 -2.83 8.46 6.63
N LEU A 224 -3.21 9.72 6.72
CA LEU A 224 -2.36 10.88 6.44
C LEU A 224 -2.20 11.71 7.70
N ASP A 225 -1.01 12.29 7.86
CA ASP A 225 -0.78 13.35 8.83
C ASP A 225 -1.46 14.64 8.35
N GLY A 226 -2.45 15.11 9.10
CA GLY A 226 -3.22 16.31 8.77
C GLY A 226 -2.38 17.59 8.69
N GLU A 227 -1.34 17.70 9.53
CA GLU A 227 -0.45 18.87 9.56
C GLU A 227 0.35 18.99 8.25
N TRP A 228 0.62 17.89 7.61
CA TRP A 228 1.36 17.90 6.34
C TRP A 228 0.64 18.68 5.24
N PHE A 229 -0.66 18.88 5.33
CA PHE A 229 -1.51 19.55 4.35
C PHE A 229 -2.11 20.88 4.84
N GLU A 230 -1.58 21.48 5.90
CA GLU A 230 -2.15 22.72 6.50
C GLU A 230 -2.28 23.88 5.51
N ASN A 231 -1.40 23.98 4.52
CA ASN A 231 -1.45 25.02 3.50
C ASN A 231 -2.02 24.45 2.19
N GLY A 232 -3.35 24.30 2.14
CA GLY A 232 -4.06 23.73 0.99
C GLY A 232 -3.84 24.43 -0.35
N ALA A 233 -4.42 23.87 -1.42
CA ALA A 233 -4.38 24.41 -2.77
C ALA A 233 -4.84 25.87 -2.80
N VAL A 234 -4.12 26.71 -3.53
CA VAL A 234 -4.49 28.13 -3.76
C VAL A 234 -5.34 28.18 -5.03
N PRO A 235 -6.68 28.40 -4.92
CA PRO A 235 -7.53 28.48 -6.09
C PRO A 235 -7.13 29.67 -6.98
N ARG A 236 -6.90 29.40 -8.24
CA ARG A 236 -6.71 30.46 -9.25
C ARG A 236 -8.06 30.92 -9.80
N ALA A 237 -8.16 32.21 -10.05
CA ALA A 237 -9.38 32.79 -10.63
C ALA A 237 -9.42 32.63 -12.15
N GLU A 238 -8.27 32.65 -12.85
CA GLU A 238 -8.15 32.75 -14.31
C GLU A 238 -7.05 31.85 -14.88
N GLY A 239 -7.14 31.54 -16.17
CA GLY A 239 -6.19 30.73 -16.93
C GLY A 239 -6.67 29.30 -17.22
N ASP A 240 -5.84 28.54 -17.93
CA ASP A 240 -6.11 27.12 -18.25
C ASP A 240 -6.28 26.31 -16.99
N LEU A 241 -7.24 25.37 -17.01
CA LEU A 241 -7.47 24.45 -15.89
C LEU A 241 -6.29 23.49 -15.74
N ARG A 242 -5.62 23.52 -14.60
CA ARG A 242 -4.47 22.67 -14.33
C ARG A 242 -4.91 21.38 -13.67
N LEU A 243 -4.79 20.31 -14.43
CA LEU A 243 -5.10 18.96 -13.98
C LEU A 243 -3.82 18.28 -13.49
N LEU A 244 -3.93 17.52 -12.42
CA LEU A 244 -2.84 16.74 -11.85
C LEU A 244 -3.25 15.26 -11.77
N ALA A 245 -2.36 14.38 -12.21
CA ALA A 245 -2.43 12.95 -11.96
C ALA A 245 -1.10 12.48 -11.35
N VAL A 246 -1.16 11.78 -10.22
CA VAL A 246 0.02 11.28 -9.50
C VAL A 246 -0.07 9.77 -9.36
N GLY A 247 1.01 9.06 -9.63
CA GLY A 247 1.11 7.63 -9.40
C GLY A 247 1.99 6.89 -10.40
N ARG A 248 2.15 5.58 -10.19
CA ARG A 248 2.91 4.73 -11.12
C ARG A 248 2.29 4.78 -12.51
N LEU A 249 3.13 4.84 -13.53
CA LEU A 249 2.67 4.82 -14.92
C LEU A 249 2.48 3.37 -15.39
N GLU A 250 1.39 2.76 -14.90
CA GLU A 250 1.02 1.39 -15.18
C GLU A 250 -0.42 1.33 -15.73
N ARG A 251 -0.77 0.20 -16.37
CA ARG A 251 -2.05 0.06 -17.07
C ARG A 251 -3.25 0.30 -16.15
N GLU A 252 -3.20 -0.21 -14.93
CA GLU A 252 -4.28 -0.11 -13.94
C GLU A 252 -4.55 1.32 -13.46
N LYS A 253 -3.60 2.25 -13.64
CA LYS A 253 -3.77 3.66 -13.24
C LYS A 253 -4.52 4.52 -14.26
N GLY A 254 -4.79 3.99 -15.45
CA GLY A 254 -5.70 4.59 -16.42
C GLY A 254 -5.27 5.92 -17.03
N GLN A 255 -3.97 6.31 -16.97
CA GLN A 255 -3.50 7.58 -17.54
C GLN A 255 -3.82 7.69 -19.06
N SER A 256 -3.88 6.56 -19.79
CA SER A 256 -4.29 6.55 -21.19
C SER A 256 -5.72 7.07 -21.40
N ILE A 257 -6.63 6.78 -20.45
CA ILE A 257 -8.02 7.26 -20.47
C ILE A 257 -8.05 8.77 -20.21
N LEU A 258 -7.17 9.27 -19.33
CA LEU A 258 -7.06 10.70 -19.05
C LEU A 258 -6.54 11.47 -20.28
N LEU A 259 -5.56 10.92 -21.01
CA LEU A 259 -5.09 11.54 -22.27
C LEU A 259 -6.20 11.67 -23.30
N GLU A 260 -7.06 10.66 -23.44
CA GLU A 260 -8.25 10.73 -24.32
C GLU A 260 -9.23 11.81 -23.82
N ALA A 261 -9.45 11.91 -22.50
CA ALA A 261 -10.30 12.95 -21.93
C ALA A 261 -9.75 14.36 -22.21
N ILE A 262 -8.42 14.57 -22.12
CA ILE A 262 -7.77 15.86 -22.50
C ILE A 262 -8.02 16.18 -23.97
N SER A 263 -7.89 15.20 -24.87
CA SER A 263 -8.20 15.39 -26.30
C SER A 263 -9.64 15.81 -26.52
N LEU A 264 -10.59 15.21 -25.79
CA LEU A 264 -12.01 15.59 -25.85
C LEU A 264 -12.25 17.01 -25.31
N LEU A 265 -11.60 17.40 -24.23
CA LEU A 265 -11.69 18.78 -23.70
C LEU A 265 -11.16 19.79 -24.70
N GLN A 266 -10.04 19.52 -25.35
CA GLN A 266 -9.49 20.35 -26.41
C GLN A 266 -10.49 20.51 -27.58
N GLN A 267 -11.11 19.42 -28.04
CA GLN A 267 -12.13 19.47 -29.11
C GLN A 267 -13.36 20.29 -28.72
N ARG A 268 -13.70 20.35 -27.42
CA ARG A 268 -14.81 21.13 -26.88
C ARG A 268 -14.43 22.58 -26.58
N GLY A 269 -13.16 22.97 -26.79
CA GLY A 269 -12.67 24.32 -26.54
C GLY A 269 -12.50 24.61 -25.03
N VAL A 270 -12.42 23.60 -24.18
CA VAL A 270 -12.14 23.76 -22.74
C VAL A 270 -10.63 23.87 -22.54
N PRO A 271 -10.11 25.02 -22.06
CA PRO A 271 -8.67 25.20 -21.87
C PRO A 271 -8.20 24.43 -20.63
N ALA A 272 -7.46 23.34 -20.87
CA ALA A 272 -6.93 22.50 -19.81
C ALA A 272 -5.50 22.04 -20.15
N VAL A 273 -4.65 21.95 -19.12
CA VAL A 273 -3.31 21.36 -19.17
C VAL A 273 -3.20 20.27 -18.13
N LEU A 274 -2.43 19.23 -18.43
CA LEU A 274 -2.27 18.07 -17.55
C LEU A 274 -0.81 17.91 -17.14
N GLU A 275 -0.59 17.80 -15.85
CA GLU A 275 0.66 17.30 -15.29
C GLU A 275 0.49 15.87 -14.81
N VAL A 276 1.43 14.99 -15.23
CA VAL A 276 1.50 13.59 -14.82
C VAL A 276 2.79 13.39 -14.05
N VAL A 277 2.67 13.14 -12.75
CA VAL A 277 3.80 12.90 -11.84
C VAL A 277 3.92 11.41 -11.56
N GLY A 278 5.09 10.86 -11.76
CA GLY A 278 5.43 9.47 -11.54
C GLY A 278 6.18 8.83 -12.68
N ASP A 279 6.55 7.56 -12.52
CA ASP A 279 7.27 6.77 -13.49
C ASP A 279 6.66 5.36 -13.61
N GLY A 280 7.04 4.62 -14.65
CA GLY A 280 6.59 3.26 -14.88
C GLY A 280 6.68 2.81 -16.33
N SER A 281 6.33 1.56 -16.56
CA SER A 281 6.46 0.87 -17.86
C SER A 281 5.66 1.54 -18.99
N ARG A 282 4.69 2.39 -18.66
CA ARG A 282 3.80 3.05 -19.61
C ARG A 282 4.24 4.44 -20.04
N LEU A 283 5.35 5.00 -19.55
CA LEU A 283 5.79 6.38 -19.87
C LEU A 283 5.91 6.60 -21.38
N ASP A 284 6.68 5.78 -22.08
CA ASP A 284 6.86 5.92 -23.52
C ASP A 284 5.59 5.64 -24.35
N PRO A 285 4.78 4.60 -24.05
CA PRO A 285 3.45 4.47 -24.63
C PRO A 285 2.55 5.69 -24.44
N LEU A 286 2.51 6.30 -23.24
CA LEU A 286 1.69 7.48 -22.97
C LEU A 286 2.19 8.72 -23.74
N ARG A 287 3.48 8.92 -23.82
CA ARG A 287 4.07 9.99 -24.68
C ARG A 287 3.72 9.82 -26.15
N ARG A 288 3.74 8.58 -26.66
CA ARG A 288 3.31 8.30 -28.05
C ARG A 288 1.82 8.58 -28.24
N GLN A 289 0.97 8.18 -27.29
CA GLN A 289 -0.46 8.45 -27.33
C GLN A 289 -0.75 9.96 -27.31
N ALA A 290 -0.08 10.75 -26.45
CA ALA A 290 -0.26 12.20 -26.43
C ALA A 290 0.07 12.86 -27.78
N ARG A 291 1.15 12.39 -28.45
CA ARG A 291 1.49 12.83 -29.82
C ARG A 291 0.42 12.46 -30.83
N ALA A 292 -0.06 11.22 -30.82
CA ALA A 292 -1.08 10.73 -31.72
C ALA A 292 -2.43 11.47 -31.57
N LEU A 293 -2.75 11.89 -30.34
CA LEU A 293 -3.95 12.68 -30.02
C LEU A 293 -3.77 14.19 -30.30
N GLY A 294 -2.58 14.65 -30.65
CA GLY A 294 -2.31 16.08 -30.89
C GLY A 294 -2.38 16.96 -29.64
N ILE A 295 -2.04 16.40 -28.45
CA ILE A 295 -2.11 17.10 -27.16
C ILE A 295 -0.75 17.19 -26.46
N SER A 296 0.36 16.99 -27.15
CA SER A 296 1.68 16.97 -26.54
C SER A 296 2.08 18.30 -25.84
N ASP A 297 1.58 19.41 -26.33
CA ASP A 297 1.74 20.75 -25.76
C ASP A 297 0.89 20.99 -24.51
N ARG A 298 -0.08 20.12 -24.25
CA ARG A 298 -1.00 20.18 -23.11
C ARG A 298 -0.65 19.21 -21.99
N VAL A 299 0.33 18.33 -22.16
CA VAL A 299 0.67 17.26 -21.22
C VAL A 299 2.14 17.31 -20.84
N THR A 300 2.43 17.48 -19.56
CA THR A 300 3.76 17.38 -18.98
C THR A 300 3.92 16.08 -18.21
N PHE A 301 4.98 15.33 -18.50
CA PHE A 301 5.39 14.16 -17.73
C PHE A 301 6.60 14.54 -16.87
N THR A 302 6.39 14.76 -15.58
CA THR A 302 7.39 15.29 -14.64
C THR A 302 8.41 14.23 -14.21
N GLY A 303 8.02 12.96 -14.21
CA GLY A 303 8.84 11.88 -13.62
C GLY A 303 8.54 11.67 -12.13
N PRO A 304 9.33 10.83 -11.44
CA PRO A 304 9.16 10.58 -10.02
C PRO A 304 9.57 11.79 -9.17
N VAL A 305 8.81 12.06 -8.11
CA VAL A 305 8.99 13.19 -7.20
C VAL A 305 8.97 12.68 -5.76
N GLY A 306 9.87 13.21 -4.92
CA GLY A 306 9.96 12.88 -3.49
C GLY A 306 8.79 13.44 -2.67
N GLN A 307 8.61 12.88 -1.48
CA GLN A 307 7.51 13.28 -0.58
C GLN A 307 7.60 14.73 -0.10
N ASP A 308 8.78 15.32 -0.07
CA ASP A 308 9.06 16.71 0.25
C ASP A 308 8.58 17.70 -0.83
N GLN A 309 8.61 17.27 -2.08
CA GLN A 309 8.30 18.11 -3.25
C GLN A 309 6.87 17.91 -3.77
N ILE A 310 6.26 16.74 -3.56
CA ILE A 310 4.94 16.42 -4.14
C ILE A 310 3.84 17.41 -3.71
N ARG A 311 3.97 18.03 -2.55
CA ARG A 311 3.02 19.05 -2.06
C ARG A 311 2.87 20.23 -3.00
N ASP A 312 3.98 20.67 -3.61
CA ASP A 312 3.94 21.82 -4.50
C ASP A 312 3.15 21.51 -5.78
N HIS A 313 3.18 20.26 -6.25
CA HIS A 313 2.36 19.82 -7.37
C HIS A 313 0.87 19.82 -7.01
N TYR A 314 0.49 19.32 -5.81
CA TYR A 314 -0.89 19.42 -5.34
C TYR A 314 -1.36 20.87 -5.19
N ARG A 315 -0.53 21.75 -4.62
CA ARG A 315 -0.84 23.19 -4.47
C ARG A 315 -0.97 23.90 -5.80
N ALA A 316 -0.19 23.50 -6.79
CA ALA A 316 -0.18 24.11 -8.10
C ALA A 316 -1.37 23.70 -8.96
N ALA A 317 -2.08 22.61 -8.68
CA ALA A 317 -3.19 22.09 -9.44
C ALA A 317 -4.53 22.74 -9.10
N ASP A 318 -5.50 22.64 -10.03
CA ASP A 318 -6.89 23.07 -9.85
C ASP A 318 -7.84 21.87 -9.66
N VAL A 319 -7.50 20.70 -10.24
CA VAL A 319 -8.27 19.45 -10.15
C VAL A 319 -7.32 18.28 -10.13
N PHE A 320 -7.57 17.34 -9.25
CA PHE A 320 -6.90 16.05 -9.23
C PHE A 320 -7.68 15.00 -10.03
N CYS A 321 -7.00 14.21 -10.87
CA CYS A 321 -7.62 13.20 -11.72
C CYS A 321 -7.06 11.81 -11.44
N LEU A 322 -7.92 10.85 -11.07
CA LEU A 322 -7.54 9.46 -10.83
C LEU A 322 -8.44 8.49 -11.62
N PRO A 323 -8.17 8.25 -12.90
CA PRO A 323 -8.97 7.39 -13.76
C PRO A 323 -8.62 5.90 -13.63
N SER A 324 -8.18 5.47 -12.45
CA SER A 324 -7.72 4.10 -12.18
C SER A 324 -8.80 3.07 -12.46
N LEU A 325 -8.38 1.89 -12.93
CA LEU A 325 -9.25 0.74 -13.17
C LEU A 325 -9.48 -0.11 -11.90
N GLY A 326 -8.65 0.07 -10.89
CA GLY A 326 -8.78 -0.59 -9.59
C GLY A 326 -7.83 -0.01 -8.56
N GLU A 327 -8.35 0.28 -7.36
CA GLU A 327 -7.62 0.79 -6.21
C GLU A 327 -8.19 0.21 -4.91
N GLY A 328 -7.30 -0.05 -3.93
CA GLY A 328 -7.76 -0.28 -2.56
C GLY A 328 -8.29 1.03 -1.96
N ILE A 329 -7.42 1.75 -1.25
CA ILE A 329 -7.61 3.17 -0.90
C ILE A 329 -6.40 3.91 -1.48
N PRO A 330 -6.57 4.74 -2.52
CA PRO A 330 -5.44 5.38 -3.18
C PRO A 330 -4.91 6.55 -2.34
N VAL A 331 -3.69 6.40 -1.83
CA VAL A 331 -3.00 7.41 -1.00
C VAL A 331 -2.92 8.76 -1.70
N VAL A 332 -2.59 8.76 -2.99
CA VAL A 332 -2.50 9.99 -3.80
C VAL A 332 -3.83 10.74 -3.91
N LEU A 333 -4.97 10.03 -3.82
CA LEU A 333 -6.29 10.66 -3.76
C LEU A 333 -6.55 11.25 -2.39
N MET A 334 -6.17 10.57 -1.31
CA MET A 334 -6.21 11.14 0.04
C MET A 334 -5.36 12.41 0.12
N GLU A 335 -4.13 12.39 -0.42
CA GLU A 335 -3.22 13.53 -0.48
C GLU A 335 -3.83 14.72 -1.24
N ALA A 336 -4.46 14.47 -2.38
CA ALA A 336 -5.16 15.50 -3.14
C ALA A 336 -6.33 16.10 -2.38
N LEU A 337 -7.18 15.25 -1.79
CA LEU A 337 -8.32 15.70 -0.97
C LEU A 337 -7.85 16.45 0.28
N ALA A 338 -6.82 15.97 0.98
CA ALA A 338 -6.24 16.65 2.14
C ALA A 338 -5.66 18.02 1.78
N SER A 339 -5.14 18.17 0.55
CA SER A 339 -4.72 19.47 0.00
C SER A 339 -5.90 20.40 -0.38
N GLY A 340 -7.14 19.92 -0.25
CA GLY A 340 -8.34 20.68 -0.61
C GLY A 340 -8.64 20.74 -2.10
N LEU A 341 -7.99 19.90 -2.91
CA LEU A 341 -8.27 19.80 -4.35
C LEU A 341 -9.58 19.08 -4.60
N PRO A 342 -10.45 19.58 -5.48
CA PRO A 342 -11.53 18.78 -6.03
C PRO A 342 -10.94 17.63 -6.83
N ALA A 343 -11.48 16.43 -6.64
CA ALA A 343 -11.03 15.24 -7.33
C ALA A 343 -12.10 14.71 -8.29
N VAL A 344 -11.65 14.20 -9.46
CA VAL A 344 -12.44 13.39 -10.38
C VAL A 344 -11.78 12.02 -10.44
N ALA A 345 -12.49 10.98 -10.02
CA ALA A 345 -11.93 9.63 -9.94
C ALA A 345 -12.91 8.58 -10.48
N SER A 346 -12.37 7.41 -10.84
CA SER A 346 -13.20 6.28 -11.25
C SER A 346 -14.00 5.72 -10.07
N ASN A 347 -15.28 5.39 -10.33
CA ASN A 347 -16.13 4.68 -9.37
C ASN A 347 -15.78 3.19 -9.37
N THR A 348 -14.73 2.83 -8.64
CA THR A 348 -14.25 1.43 -8.60
C THR A 348 -13.63 1.08 -7.25
N MET A 349 -13.84 -0.16 -6.82
CA MET A 349 -13.26 -0.78 -5.62
C MET A 349 -13.39 0.11 -4.36
N GLY A 350 -12.28 0.53 -3.73
CA GLY A 350 -12.28 1.35 -2.52
C GLY A 350 -12.35 2.87 -2.76
N ILE A 351 -12.31 3.36 -4.00
CA ILE A 351 -12.41 4.81 -4.27
C ILE A 351 -13.71 5.42 -3.71
N PRO A 352 -14.91 4.77 -3.80
CA PRO A 352 -16.14 5.30 -3.21
C PRO A 352 -16.12 5.44 -1.67
N GLU A 353 -15.16 4.82 -0.98
CA GLU A 353 -14.98 5.04 0.46
C GLU A 353 -14.36 6.42 0.75
N LEU A 354 -13.55 6.95 -0.19
CA LEU A 354 -12.97 8.30 -0.12
C LEU A 354 -13.89 9.38 -0.71
N ILE A 355 -14.53 9.07 -1.84
CA ILE A 355 -15.34 10.03 -2.58
C ILE A 355 -16.83 9.65 -2.53
N GLU A 356 -17.62 10.53 -1.96
CA GLU A 356 -19.06 10.58 -2.14
C GLU A 356 -19.36 11.50 -3.33
N ASP A 357 -19.98 10.93 -4.39
CA ASP A 357 -20.21 11.63 -5.65
C ASP A 357 -21.04 12.91 -5.50
N GLY A 358 -20.53 14.02 -6.02
CA GLY A 358 -21.14 15.33 -5.95
C GLY A 358 -21.03 16.02 -4.57
N VAL A 359 -20.46 15.35 -3.56
CA VAL A 359 -20.29 15.88 -2.19
C VAL A 359 -18.81 16.11 -1.86
N THR A 360 -17.96 15.09 -1.95
CA THR A 360 -16.52 15.19 -1.63
C THR A 360 -15.63 15.09 -2.86
N GLY A 361 -16.20 14.87 -4.04
CA GLY A 361 -15.54 14.77 -5.33
C GLY A 361 -16.53 14.37 -6.41
N LEU A 362 -16.06 14.03 -7.60
CA LEU A 362 -16.87 13.50 -8.69
C LEU A 362 -16.41 12.08 -9.04
N LEU A 363 -17.36 11.15 -9.14
CA LEU A 363 -17.12 9.78 -9.57
C LEU A 363 -17.58 9.57 -11.00
N VAL A 364 -16.75 8.90 -11.80
CA VAL A 364 -17.05 8.57 -13.20
C VAL A 364 -16.93 7.06 -13.43
N SER A 365 -17.60 6.55 -14.45
CA SER A 365 -17.48 5.14 -14.82
C SER A 365 -16.04 4.81 -15.27
N PRO A 366 -15.44 3.72 -14.76
CA PRO A 366 -14.09 3.33 -15.17
C PRO A 366 -13.98 3.09 -16.68
N GLY A 367 -12.85 3.50 -17.26
CA GLY A 367 -12.59 3.26 -18.69
C GLY A 367 -13.37 4.15 -19.67
N ARG A 368 -14.07 5.21 -19.20
CA ARG A 368 -14.87 6.09 -20.03
C ARG A 368 -14.29 7.51 -20.11
N PRO A 369 -13.49 7.82 -21.12
CA PRO A 369 -12.87 9.14 -21.27
C PRO A 369 -13.89 10.27 -21.45
N GLY A 370 -15.05 9.98 -22.07
CA GLY A 370 -16.14 10.96 -22.24
C GLY A 370 -16.75 11.42 -20.92
N ASP A 371 -16.99 10.49 -19.98
CA ASP A 371 -17.53 10.80 -18.65
C ASP A 371 -16.48 11.59 -17.83
N LEU A 372 -15.20 11.22 -17.94
CA LEU A 372 -14.11 11.94 -17.30
C LEU A 372 -13.98 13.37 -17.82
N ALA A 373 -14.04 13.56 -19.14
CA ALA A 373 -14.02 14.89 -19.76
C ALA A 373 -15.21 15.73 -19.30
N ALA A 374 -16.43 15.17 -19.26
CA ALA A 374 -17.64 15.88 -18.84
C ALA A 374 -17.55 16.32 -17.35
N ALA A 375 -17.02 15.48 -16.46
CA ALA A 375 -16.81 15.81 -15.06
C ALA A 375 -15.78 16.95 -14.90
N ILE A 376 -14.67 16.91 -15.65
CA ILE A 376 -13.66 17.98 -15.65
C ILE A 376 -14.25 19.27 -16.23
N GLU A 377 -14.98 19.21 -17.33
CA GLU A 377 -15.66 20.38 -17.95
C GLU A 377 -16.65 21.05 -16.96
N ARG A 378 -17.39 20.26 -16.18
CA ARG A 378 -18.27 20.76 -15.13
C ARG A 378 -17.51 21.56 -14.09
N LEU A 379 -16.32 21.11 -13.65
CA LEU A 379 -15.45 21.84 -12.71
C LEU A 379 -14.81 23.08 -13.35
N ALA A 380 -14.52 23.03 -14.63
CA ALA A 380 -14.04 24.21 -15.39
C ALA A 380 -15.11 25.32 -15.43
N GLY A 381 -16.38 24.95 -15.68
CA GLY A 381 -17.51 25.89 -15.76
C GLY A 381 -18.01 26.37 -14.41
N ASP A 382 -17.80 25.63 -13.33
CA ASP A 382 -18.22 26.01 -11.97
C ASP A 382 -17.08 25.85 -10.94
N ARG A 383 -16.23 26.85 -10.87
CA ARG A 383 -15.15 26.93 -9.88
C ARG A 383 -15.65 26.93 -8.42
N SER A 384 -16.90 27.35 -8.19
CA SER A 384 -17.51 27.33 -6.85
C SER A 384 -17.82 25.89 -6.42
N LEU A 385 -18.29 25.05 -7.33
CA LEU A 385 -18.47 23.63 -7.12
C LEU A 385 -17.13 22.97 -6.73
N GLY A 386 -16.05 23.21 -7.50
CA GLY A 386 -14.72 22.69 -7.19
C GLY A 386 -14.29 23.03 -5.77
N ARG A 387 -14.43 24.28 -5.34
CA ARG A 387 -14.10 24.70 -3.96
C ARG A 387 -14.97 24.03 -2.90
N ARG A 388 -16.25 23.78 -3.15
CA ARG A 388 -17.13 23.06 -2.20
C ARG A 388 -16.68 21.62 -2.06
N LEU A 389 -16.48 20.92 -3.17
CA LEU A 389 -16.02 19.52 -3.20
C LEU A 389 -14.67 19.36 -2.51
N GLY A 390 -13.68 20.21 -2.84
CA GLY A 390 -12.36 20.18 -2.23
C GLY A 390 -12.39 20.36 -0.72
N ARG A 391 -13.18 21.34 -0.21
CA ARG A 391 -13.35 21.53 1.25
C ARG A 391 -14.02 20.33 1.93
N ALA A 392 -15.05 19.77 1.30
CA ALA A 392 -15.73 18.60 1.86
C ALA A 392 -14.84 17.36 1.84
N GLY A 393 -14.09 17.12 0.74
CA GLY A 393 -13.13 16.04 0.62
C GLY A 393 -12.02 16.14 1.66
N ARG A 394 -11.45 17.35 1.86
CA ARG A 394 -10.45 17.59 2.90
C ARG A 394 -10.97 17.24 4.29
N ARG A 395 -12.16 17.70 4.66
CA ARG A 395 -12.76 17.40 5.95
C ARG A 395 -12.92 15.90 6.16
N LYS A 396 -13.46 15.19 5.17
CA LYS A 396 -13.62 13.74 5.22
C LYS A 396 -12.29 13.01 5.47
N VAL A 397 -11.23 13.38 4.75
CA VAL A 397 -9.91 12.74 4.92
C VAL A 397 -9.35 12.99 6.31
N ILE A 398 -9.43 14.21 6.82
CA ILE A 398 -8.96 14.56 8.17
C ILE A 398 -9.74 13.82 9.26
N GLU A 399 -11.05 13.64 9.10
CA GLU A 399 -11.91 12.98 10.09
C GLU A 399 -11.83 11.46 10.06
N GLU A 400 -11.71 10.84 8.88
CA GLU A 400 -11.87 9.38 8.71
C GLU A 400 -10.55 8.65 8.37
N PHE A 401 -9.56 9.37 7.81
CA PHE A 401 -8.29 8.81 7.32
C PHE A 401 -7.07 9.45 8.01
N ASP A 402 -7.22 9.77 9.28
CA ASP A 402 -6.15 10.30 10.13
C ASP A 402 -5.13 9.20 10.47
N LEU A 403 -3.83 9.51 10.32
CA LEU A 403 -2.74 8.56 10.57
C LEU A 403 -2.70 8.07 12.01
N ASP A 404 -2.94 8.95 12.95
CA ASP A 404 -2.87 8.65 14.37
C ASP A 404 -3.97 7.70 14.81
N GLN A 405 -5.18 7.90 14.30
CA GLN A 405 -6.30 6.98 14.54
C GLN A 405 -6.07 5.61 13.88
N GLY A 406 -5.55 5.60 12.64
CA GLY A 406 -5.19 4.36 11.95
C GLY A 406 -4.12 3.56 12.70
N ALA A 407 -3.05 4.23 13.13
CA ALA A 407 -1.96 3.63 13.88
C ALA A 407 -2.41 3.07 15.24
N GLU A 408 -3.34 3.76 15.95
CA GLU A 408 -3.85 3.25 17.22
C GLU A 408 -4.75 2.01 17.04
N ARG A 409 -5.54 1.95 15.97
CA ARG A 409 -6.31 0.74 15.61
C ARG A 409 -5.39 -0.45 15.31
N LEU A 410 -4.32 -0.21 14.54
CA LEU A 410 -3.30 -1.22 14.23
C LEU A 410 -2.56 -1.67 15.48
N ARG A 411 -2.10 -0.73 16.31
CA ARG A 411 -1.45 -1.00 17.58
C ARG A 411 -2.31 -1.91 18.46
N SER A 412 -3.56 -1.54 18.67
CA SER A 412 -4.51 -2.33 19.46
C SER A 412 -4.70 -3.74 18.90
N ALA A 413 -4.79 -3.88 17.56
CA ALA A 413 -4.91 -5.18 16.91
C ALA A 413 -3.64 -6.04 17.11
N PHE A 414 -2.45 -5.47 16.97
CA PHE A 414 -1.18 -6.18 17.21
C PHE A 414 -1.01 -6.59 18.66
N LEU A 415 -1.34 -5.73 19.63
CA LEU A 415 -1.27 -6.07 21.04
C LEU A 415 -2.18 -7.25 21.41
N GLN A 416 -3.38 -7.33 20.82
CA GLN A 416 -4.28 -8.47 21.01
C GLN A 416 -3.66 -9.77 20.49
N VAL A 417 -3.03 -9.75 19.33
CA VAL A 417 -2.34 -10.92 18.76
C VAL A 417 -1.16 -11.35 19.62
N LEU A 418 -0.33 -10.38 20.03
CA LEU A 418 0.89 -10.64 20.80
C LEU A 418 0.59 -11.11 22.23
N SER A 419 -0.52 -10.68 22.83
CA SER A 419 -0.98 -11.15 24.16
C SER A 419 -1.63 -12.53 24.11
N GLY A 420 -1.82 -13.13 22.92
CA GLY A 420 -2.52 -14.42 22.76
C GLY A 420 -4.04 -14.34 22.97
N GLN A 421 -4.61 -13.13 22.99
CA GLN A 421 -6.06 -12.91 23.12
C GLN A 421 -6.80 -12.90 21.76
N ALA A 422 -6.08 -12.94 20.65
CA ALA A 422 -6.66 -13.02 19.32
C ALA A 422 -6.98 -14.48 18.99
N ALA A 423 -8.26 -14.83 19.03
CA ALA A 423 -8.89 -16.10 18.69
C ALA A 423 -8.98 -17.12 19.83
N ARG A 424 -9.87 -16.88 20.76
CA ARG A 424 -10.65 -17.95 21.39
C ARG A 424 -12.07 -17.90 20.88
#